data_3814f181b0bc818e40b9bc902407e612
#
_entry.id   3814f181b0bc818e40b9bc902407e612
#
_cell.length_a   1.000
_cell.length_b   1.000
_cell.length_c   1.000
_cell.angle_alpha   90.00
_cell.angle_beta   90.00
_cell.angle_gamma   90.00
#
_symmetry.space_group_name_H-M   'P 1'
#
loop_
_entity.id
_entity.type
_entity.pdbx_description
1 polymer ?
#
loop_
_entity_poly.entity_id
_entity_poly.type
_entity_poly.pdbx_seq_one_letter_code
_entity_poly.pdbx_strand_id
1 'polypeptide(L)'
;MKKILSIHYDEIALKGKQRGYFQSLLIKNIKQKVKSEVKTMETRLILENYNNENINAMELTPGVSWVSEAYLIERDEKKLLDVLEKELGTNKEIDIDVKRVDKGYSKTSLELKETIAKTLGIRFNKTERKIRVEIMKDSFILNYNIKRCIGGLPVGSSGKVLSLFSGGIDSTVSPVEMMKRGAKTDLLHVYALNSPDYALKDKIGDIAKKLSSIESGLNLHLVPFHYFSVSALKIDKRYELVMFKRFLLKLAEKISIEKGYQAIVTGDALSQVASQTIENINAISFGIEIPVFRPFIGYNKGEIIEKSIKYGFYNLSIMDYKDCCSIVSKNPATKSKRSLVEKLEEDMNLEKVIEESVKELKTVKL
;
A
#
# COMPACT_ATOMS: atom_id res chain seq x y z
N MET A 1 18.67 -20.92 22.93
CA MET A 1 17.32 -20.51 22.54
C MET A 1 17.17 -19.00 22.70
N LYS A 2 16.72 -18.28 21.68
CA LYS A 2 16.51 -16.84 21.68
C LYS A 2 15.14 -16.52 21.06
N LYS A 3 14.36 -15.61 21.68
CA LYS A 3 13.12 -15.09 21.08
C LYS A 3 13.46 -14.04 20.03
N ILE A 4 12.81 -14.11 18.88
CA ILE A 4 12.99 -13.20 17.75
C ILE A 4 11.63 -12.91 17.10
N LEU A 5 11.53 -11.78 16.39
CA LEU A 5 10.50 -11.58 15.37
C LEU A 5 11.09 -12.01 14.03
N SER A 6 10.51 -13.03 13.42
CA SER A 6 10.89 -13.52 12.09
C SER A 6 10.08 -12.78 11.04
N ILE A 7 10.74 -12.17 10.05
CA ILE A 7 10.14 -11.36 8.99
C ILE A 7 10.41 -12.02 7.65
N HIS A 8 9.33 -12.32 6.94
CA HIS A 8 9.35 -13.03 5.67
C HIS A 8 8.94 -12.15 4.51
N TYR A 9 9.58 -12.36 3.37
CA TYR A 9 9.27 -11.74 2.08
C TYR A 9 9.11 -12.80 1.00
N ASP A 10 8.24 -12.56 0.02
CA ASP A 10 7.96 -13.52 -1.05
C ASP A 10 8.59 -13.08 -2.38
N GLU A 11 8.10 -11.97 -2.96
CA GLU A 11 8.52 -11.51 -4.30
C GLU A 11 10.01 -11.15 -4.39
N ILE A 12 10.62 -10.71 -3.30
CA ILE A 12 12.07 -10.42 -3.24
C ILE A 12 12.89 -11.68 -3.53
N ALA A 13 12.41 -12.85 -3.09
CA ALA A 13 13.10 -14.12 -3.35
C ALA A 13 13.21 -14.45 -4.85
N LEU A 14 12.27 -13.93 -5.67
CA LEU A 14 12.21 -14.14 -7.12
C LEU A 14 13.10 -13.18 -7.93
N LYS A 15 13.76 -12.21 -7.28
CA LYS A 15 14.52 -11.14 -7.97
C LYS A 15 15.93 -11.56 -8.44
N GLY A 16 16.30 -12.84 -8.33
CA GLY A 16 17.59 -13.36 -8.83
C GLY A 16 18.79 -12.51 -8.35
N LYS A 17 19.60 -12.04 -9.28
CA LYS A 17 20.79 -11.23 -8.99
C LYS A 17 20.49 -9.89 -8.28
N GLN A 18 19.29 -9.35 -8.43
CA GLN A 18 18.88 -8.10 -7.79
C GLN A 18 18.36 -8.27 -6.35
N ARG A 19 18.26 -9.51 -5.85
CA ARG A 19 17.71 -9.82 -4.52
C ARG A 19 18.37 -8.99 -3.41
N GLY A 20 19.69 -8.85 -3.43
CA GLY A 20 20.44 -8.07 -2.43
C GLY A 20 19.99 -6.60 -2.37
N TYR A 21 19.75 -5.98 -3.53
CA TYR A 21 19.24 -4.61 -3.61
C TYR A 21 17.86 -4.47 -2.95
N PHE A 22 16.89 -5.33 -3.33
CA PHE A 22 15.54 -5.29 -2.76
C PHE A 22 15.56 -5.59 -1.25
N GLN A 23 16.40 -6.51 -0.80
CA GLN A 23 16.55 -6.84 0.60
C GLN A 23 17.13 -5.67 1.41
N SER A 24 18.16 -5.01 0.90
CA SER A 24 18.76 -3.82 1.54
C SER A 24 17.74 -2.68 1.64
N LEU A 25 16.92 -2.49 0.60
CA LEU A 25 15.86 -1.48 0.59
C LEU A 25 14.76 -1.83 1.62
N LEU A 26 14.35 -3.10 1.72
CA LEU A 26 13.39 -3.54 2.72
C LEU A 26 13.94 -3.31 4.15
N ILE A 27 15.20 -3.63 4.40
CA ILE A 27 15.86 -3.38 5.69
C ILE A 27 15.84 -1.89 6.02
N LYS A 28 16.16 -1.04 5.04
CA LYS A 28 16.10 0.43 5.21
C LYS A 28 14.70 0.89 5.60
N ASN A 29 13.67 0.41 4.91
CA ASN A 29 12.27 0.79 5.18
C ASN A 29 11.81 0.30 6.55
N ILE A 30 12.19 -0.91 6.96
CA ILE A 30 11.89 -1.43 8.31
C ILE A 30 12.58 -0.59 9.38
N LYS A 31 13.88 -0.27 9.21
CA LYS A 31 14.65 0.54 10.18
C LYS A 31 14.08 1.95 10.39
N GLN A 32 13.33 2.49 9.45
CA GLN A 32 12.62 3.77 9.62
C GLN A 32 11.40 3.66 10.56
N LYS A 33 10.86 2.45 10.74
CA LYS A 33 9.64 2.19 11.53
C LYS A 33 9.95 1.58 12.91
N VAL A 34 11.09 0.92 13.05
CA VAL A 34 11.48 0.24 14.29
C VAL A 34 12.86 0.69 14.75
N LYS A 35 13.03 0.86 16.06
CA LYS A 35 14.34 1.22 16.66
C LYS A 35 15.28 0.03 16.81
N SER A 36 14.78 -1.20 16.61
CA SER A 36 15.53 -2.43 16.81
C SER A 36 16.45 -2.73 15.63
N GLU A 37 17.56 -3.42 15.90
CA GLU A 37 18.47 -3.87 14.85
C GLU A 37 17.81 -4.94 13.97
N VAL A 38 17.84 -4.74 12.65
CA VAL A 38 17.36 -5.70 11.65
C VAL A 38 18.54 -6.50 11.13
N LYS A 39 18.53 -7.82 11.36
CA LYS A 39 19.57 -8.74 10.89
C LYS A 39 19.04 -9.61 9.74
N THR A 40 19.94 -9.95 8.83
CA THR A 40 19.65 -10.92 7.77
C THR A 40 20.04 -12.32 8.23
N MET A 41 19.12 -13.28 8.04
CA MET A 41 19.39 -14.70 8.28
C MET A 41 18.91 -15.50 7.07
N GLU A 42 19.84 -15.94 6.23
CA GLU A 42 19.56 -16.66 4.97
C GLU A 42 18.48 -15.99 4.11
N THR A 43 17.26 -16.49 4.14
CA THR A 43 16.13 -15.98 3.33
C THR A 43 15.12 -15.15 4.13
N ARG A 44 15.51 -14.65 5.30
CA ARG A 44 14.65 -13.92 6.25
C ARG A 44 15.35 -12.72 6.83
N LEU A 45 14.55 -11.83 7.40
CA LEU A 45 15.02 -10.79 8.31
C LEU A 45 14.56 -11.15 9.71
N ILE A 46 15.34 -10.79 10.71
CA ILE A 46 15.02 -11.00 12.10
C ILE A 46 15.19 -9.72 12.91
N LEU A 47 14.30 -9.51 13.88
CA LEU A 47 14.47 -8.53 14.95
C LEU A 47 14.66 -9.29 16.25
N GLU A 48 15.74 -8.95 16.94
CA GLU A 48 15.94 -9.33 18.33
C GLU A 48 15.26 -8.30 19.22
N ASN A 49 14.87 -8.22 20.28
CA ASN A 49 14.24 -7.13 21.08
C ASN A 49 13.10 -6.43 20.35
N TYR A 50 12.01 -7.12 20.16
CA TYR A 50 10.78 -6.61 19.54
C TYR A 50 9.65 -6.47 20.55
N ASN A 51 8.66 -5.67 20.21
CA ASN A 51 7.40 -5.48 20.93
C ASN A 51 6.19 -5.52 19.98
N ASN A 52 4.99 -5.38 20.50
CA ASN A 52 3.76 -5.40 19.71
C ASN A 52 3.70 -4.26 18.67
N GLU A 53 4.27 -3.10 18.97
CA GLU A 53 4.33 -1.99 18.00
C GLU A 53 5.17 -2.37 16.79
N ASN A 54 6.28 -3.09 16.98
CA ASN A 54 7.11 -3.58 15.89
C ASN A 54 6.34 -4.58 15.02
N ILE A 55 5.56 -5.49 15.61
CA ILE A 55 4.71 -6.45 14.90
C ILE A 55 3.68 -5.68 14.04
N ASN A 56 2.97 -4.72 14.64
CA ASN A 56 1.95 -3.93 13.96
C ASN A 56 2.54 -3.07 12.83
N ALA A 57 3.73 -2.51 13.01
CA ALA A 57 4.42 -1.75 11.98
C ALA A 57 4.75 -2.58 10.73
N MET A 58 4.93 -3.91 10.87
CA MET A 58 5.21 -4.80 9.74
C MET A 58 3.97 -5.09 8.89
N GLU A 59 2.75 -5.01 9.43
CA GLU A 59 1.51 -5.39 8.73
C GLU A 59 1.33 -4.65 7.41
N LEU A 60 1.57 -3.33 7.43
CA LEU A 60 1.47 -2.45 6.27
C LEU A 60 2.85 -2.04 5.72
N THR A 61 3.90 -2.83 5.97
CA THR A 61 5.21 -2.58 5.37
C THR A 61 5.32 -3.31 4.03
N PRO A 62 5.32 -2.59 2.88
CA PRO A 62 5.48 -3.20 1.58
C PRO A 62 6.79 -3.97 1.47
N GLY A 63 6.71 -5.19 0.93
CA GLY A 63 7.82 -6.13 0.88
C GLY A 63 7.79 -7.18 2.00
N VAL A 64 7.06 -6.96 3.09
CA VAL A 64 6.86 -7.96 4.15
C VAL A 64 5.61 -8.79 3.84
N SER A 65 5.79 -10.11 3.68
CA SER A 65 4.70 -11.05 3.37
C SER A 65 3.97 -11.52 4.62
N TRP A 66 4.73 -11.89 5.63
CA TRP A 66 4.23 -12.27 6.95
C TRP A 66 5.32 -12.12 8.01
N VAL A 67 4.90 -12.00 9.25
CA VAL A 67 5.76 -11.99 10.42
C VAL A 67 5.31 -13.06 11.43
N SER A 68 6.20 -13.47 12.27
CA SER A 68 5.87 -14.34 13.40
C SER A 68 6.76 -14.07 14.58
N GLU A 69 6.23 -14.25 15.76
CA GLU A 69 7.05 -14.51 16.92
C GLU A 69 7.72 -15.87 16.75
N ALA A 70 8.98 -15.98 17.08
CA ALA A 70 9.72 -17.22 16.86
C ALA A 70 10.80 -17.46 17.90
N TYR A 71 11.16 -18.73 18.03
CA TYR A 71 12.36 -19.16 18.73
C TYR A 71 13.45 -19.52 17.73
N LEU A 72 14.62 -18.92 17.89
CA LEU A 72 15.85 -19.35 17.24
C LEU A 72 16.51 -20.39 18.15
N ILE A 73 16.65 -21.62 17.63
CA ILE A 73 17.10 -22.80 18.37
C ILE A 73 18.33 -23.35 17.64
N GLU A 74 19.37 -23.73 18.37
CA GLU A 74 20.50 -24.45 17.77
C GLU A 74 20.02 -25.68 16.99
N ARG A 75 20.78 -26.13 15.99
CA ARG A 75 20.42 -27.28 15.14
C ARG A 75 20.57 -28.60 15.90
N ASP A 76 19.74 -28.77 16.92
CA ASP A 76 19.64 -29.94 17.79
C ASP A 76 18.17 -30.31 17.95
N GLU A 77 17.81 -31.53 17.47
CA GLU A 77 16.42 -32.00 17.49
C GLU A 77 15.88 -32.13 18.93
N LYS A 78 16.69 -32.50 19.90
CA LYS A 78 16.28 -32.61 21.29
C LYS A 78 15.85 -31.23 21.82
N LYS A 79 16.67 -30.20 21.57
CA LYS A 79 16.36 -28.82 21.95
C LYS A 79 15.08 -28.32 21.23
N LEU A 80 14.89 -28.68 19.95
CA LEU A 80 13.65 -28.36 19.22
C LEU A 80 12.42 -29.00 19.88
N LEU A 81 12.49 -30.27 20.24
CA LEU A 81 11.41 -31.02 20.89
C LEU A 81 11.10 -30.44 22.27
N ASP A 82 12.10 -30.14 23.09
CA ASP A 82 11.94 -29.52 24.40
C ASP A 82 11.20 -28.15 24.31
N VAL A 83 11.54 -27.34 23.30
CA VAL A 83 10.89 -26.05 23.09
C VAL A 83 9.45 -26.23 22.59
N LEU A 84 9.22 -27.16 21.66
CA LEU A 84 7.89 -27.48 21.16
C LEU A 84 6.98 -28.01 22.28
N GLU A 85 7.46 -28.89 23.13
CA GLU A 85 6.70 -29.43 24.26
C GLU A 85 6.29 -28.33 25.21
N LYS A 86 7.20 -27.41 25.53
CA LYS A 86 6.93 -26.26 26.39
C LYS A 86 5.88 -25.31 25.77
N GLU A 87 5.97 -25.04 24.46
CA GLU A 87 5.01 -24.17 23.76
C GLU A 87 3.62 -24.81 23.59
N LEU A 88 3.57 -26.11 23.40
CA LEU A 88 2.30 -26.86 23.25
C LEU A 88 1.58 -27.01 24.57
N GLY A 89 2.28 -27.23 25.66
CA GLY A 89 1.69 -27.54 26.96
C GLY A 89 0.83 -28.81 26.89
N THR A 90 -0.39 -28.72 27.41
CA THR A 90 -1.34 -29.85 27.40
C THR A 90 -2.09 -30.01 26.09
N ASN A 91 -2.13 -28.98 25.24
CA ASN A 91 -2.85 -29.05 23.97
C ASN A 91 -1.99 -29.73 22.90
N LYS A 92 -2.34 -30.95 22.54
CA LYS A 92 -1.65 -31.77 21.53
C LYS A 92 -2.32 -31.73 20.15
N GLU A 93 -3.36 -30.93 19.95
CA GLU A 93 -3.99 -30.73 18.65
C GLU A 93 -3.48 -29.44 17.99
N ILE A 94 -2.75 -29.56 16.90
CA ILE A 94 -2.09 -28.43 16.25
C ILE A 94 -1.79 -28.72 14.78
N ASP A 95 -1.79 -27.68 13.95
CA ASP A 95 -1.26 -27.71 12.57
C ASP A 95 0.24 -27.37 12.59
N ILE A 96 1.08 -28.39 12.38
CA ILE A 96 2.54 -28.20 12.25
C ILE A 96 2.94 -28.31 10.79
N ASP A 97 3.57 -27.23 10.30
CA ASP A 97 4.21 -27.20 8.99
C ASP A 97 5.74 -27.22 9.16
N VAL A 98 6.43 -28.11 8.46
CA VAL A 98 7.89 -28.20 8.48
C VAL A 98 8.44 -27.82 7.13
N LYS A 99 9.28 -26.79 7.07
CA LYS A 99 9.93 -26.32 5.84
C LYS A 99 11.43 -26.50 5.91
N ARG A 100 11.99 -27.30 4.99
CA ARG A 100 13.42 -27.47 4.83
C ARG A 100 14.00 -26.38 3.94
N VAL A 101 14.66 -25.39 4.53
CA VAL A 101 15.39 -24.31 3.83
C VAL A 101 16.77 -24.83 3.43
N ASP A 102 17.51 -25.43 4.37
CA ASP A 102 18.73 -26.16 4.08
C ASP A 102 18.40 -27.54 3.49
N LYS A 103 18.71 -27.72 2.22
CA LYS A 103 18.52 -29.01 1.51
C LYS A 103 19.52 -30.09 1.95
N GLY A 104 20.62 -29.74 2.62
CA GLY A 104 21.62 -30.66 3.15
C GLY A 104 21.24 -31.31 4.48
N TYR A 105 20.08 -30.96 5.09
CA TYR A 105 19.65 -31.61 6.33
C TYR A 105 19.31 -33.10 6.09
N SER A 106 19.68 -33.98 7.02
CA SER A 106 19.58 -35.43 6.86
C SER A 106 18.15 -35.98 6.72
N LYS A 107 17.18 -35.32 7.38
CA LYS A 107 15.75 -35.69 7.30
C LYS A 107 15.02 -34.80 6.33
N THR A 108 14.02 -35.37 5.66
CA THR A 108 13.01 -34.61 4.90
C THR A 108 12.09 -33.81 5.84
N SER A 109 11.35 -32.87 5.28
CA SER A 109 10.31 -32.15 6.05
C SER A 109 9.25 -33.09 6.65
N LEU A 110 8.90 -34.15 5.92
CA LEU A 110 7.92 -35.14 6.37
C LEU A 110 8.47 -35.98 7.52
N GLU A 111 9.69 -36.51 7.39
CA GLU A 111 10.35 -37.32 8.44
C GLU A 111 10.53 -36.55 9.74
N LEU A 112 10.91 -35.26 9.67
CA LEU A 112 11.01 -34.45 10.89
C LEU A 112 9.62 -34.20 11.48
N LYS A 113 8.60 -33.93 10.66
CA LYS A 113 7.21 -33.75 11.10
C LYS A 113 6.70 -35.01 11.82
N GLU A 114 6.94 -36.19 11.27
CA GLU A 114 6.56 -37.48 11.85
C GLU A 114 7.34 -37.76 13.16
N THR A 115 8.64 -37.44 13.20
CA THR A 115 9.45 -37.52 14.41
C THR A 115 8.86 -36.65 15.54
N ILE A 116 8.51 -35.40 15.24
CA ILE A 116 7.89 -34.46 16.19
C ILE A 116 6.55 -35.03 16.69
N ALA A 117 5.69 -35.49 15.78
CA ALA A 117 4.38 -36.02 16.14
C ALA A 117 4.47 -37.25 17.05
N LYS A 118 5.32 -38.21 16.69
CA LYS A 118 5.50 -39.46 17.46
C LYS A 118 6.06 -39.16 18.84
N THR A 119 7.08 -38.29 18.94
CA THR A 119 7.76 -38.01 20.21
C THR A 119 6.88 -37.25 21.18
N LEU A 120 6.11 -36.26 20.68
CA LEU A 120 5.29 -35.38 21.53
C LEU A 120 3.82 -35.81 21.64
N GLY A 121 3.42 -36.91 20.98
CA GLY A 121 2.03 -37.39 20.96
C GLY A 121 1.07 -36.42 20.28
N ILE A 122 1.51 -35.71 19.24
CA ILE A 122 0.71 -34.68 18.55
C ILE A 122 -0.25 -35.33 17.57
N ARG A 123 -1.51 -34.87 17.60
CA ARG A 123 -2.50 -35.14 16.55
C ARG A 123 -2.57 -33.97 15.59
N PHE A 124 -2.25 -34.22 14.32
CA PHE A 124 -2.34 -33.18 13.29
C PHE A 124 -3.80 -32.91 12.96
N ASN A 125 -4.26 -31.72 13.31
CA ASN A 125 -5.57 -31.20 12.93
C ASN A 125 -5.37 -29.85 12.26
N LYS A 126 -6.20 -29.50 11.26
CA LYS A 126 -6.29 -28.12 10.77
C LYS A 126 -6.97 -27.26 11.84
N THR A 127 -6.17 -26.75 12.76
CA THR A 127 -6.61 -25.84 13.82
C THR A 127 -6.17 -24.42 13.49
N GLU A 128 -6.76 -23.44 14.17
CA GLU A 128 -6.32 -22.03 14.06
C GLU A 128 -4.89 -21.85 14.59
N ARG A 129 -4.47 -22.70 15.54
CA ARG A 129 -3.11 -22.68 16.09
C ARG A 129 -2.15 -23.38 15.13
N LYS A 130 -1.39 -22.57 14.41
CA LYS A 130 -0.40 -23.03 13.43
C LYS A 130 1.01 -22.74 13.93
N ILE A 131 1.85 -23.77 13.94
CA ILE A 131 3.30 -23.65 14.19
C ILE A 131 4.04 -24.04 12.90
N ARG A 132 5.08 -23.27 12.57
CA ARG A 132 5.96 -23.60 11.45
C ARG A 132 7.40 -23.78 11.95
N VAL A 133 7.96 -24.95 11.71
CA VAL A 133 9.36 -25.26 11.94
C VAL A 133 10.13 -25.08 10.63
N GLU A 134 11.18 -24.27 10.66
CA GLU A 134 12.05 -24.08 9.50
C GLU A 134 13.44 -24.58 9.83
N ILE A 135 13.96 -25.46 8.94
CA ILE A 135 15.30 -26.06 9.08
C ILE A 135 16.28 -25.17 8.33
N MET A 136 17.08 -24.43 9.07
CA MET A 136 18.15 -23.57 8.57
C MET A 136 19.49 -24.29 8.59
N LYS A 137 20.54 -23.68 8.04
CA LYS A 137 21.88 -24.30 7.98
C LYS A 137 22.43 -24.66 9.37
N ASP A 138 22.33 -23.73 10.33
CA ASP A 138 22.94 -23.88 11.65
C ASP A 138 21.91 -23.81 12.80
N SER A 139 20.61 -23.76 12.50
CA SER A 139 19.55 -23.57 13.49
C SER A 139 18.20 -24.08 13.03
N PHE A 140 17.26 -24.21 13.97
CA PHE A 140 15.83 -24.27 13.69
C PHE A 140 15.19 -22.92 14.05
N ILE A 141 14.18 -22.51 13.26
CA ILE A 141 13.29 -21.42 13.60
C ILE A 141 11.90 -22.00 13.85
N LEU A 142 11.41 -21.88 15.07
CA LEU A 142 10.08 -22.28 15.48
C LEU A 142 9.17 -21.05 15.48
N ASN A 143 8.37 -20.91 14.43
CA ASN A 143 7.45 -19.77 14.24
C ASN A 143 6.08 -20.07 14.84
N TYR A 144 5.54 -19.12 15.61
CA TYR A 144 4.18 -19.15 16.16
C TYR A 144 3.56 -17.75 16.03
N ASN A 145 2.27 -17.59 16.28
CA ASN A 145 1.54 -16.32 16.11
C ASN A 145 1.81 -15.68 14.71
N ILE A 146 1.65 -16.49 13.67
CA ILE A 146 1.94 -16.07 12.29
C ILE A 146 0.89 -15.05 11.83
N LYS A 147 1.34 -13.84 11.48
CA LYS A 147 0.51 -12.73 11.01
C LYS A 147 0.83 -12.38 9.56
N ARG A 148 -0.18 -12.43 8.69
CA ARG A 148 -0.04 -12.02 7.29
C ARG A 148 0.06 -10.52 7.18
N CYS A 149 0.99 -10.03 6.33
CA CYS A 149 1.25 -8.64 6.04
C CYS A 149 0.82 -8.28 4.61
N ILE A 150 1.05 -7.04 4.20
CA ILE A 150 0.61 -6.52 2.90
C ILE A 150 1.33 -7.19 1.71
N GLY A 151 2.55 -7.69 1.89
CA GLY A 151 3.37 -8.32 0.84
C GLY A 151 3.94 -7.33 -0.18
N GLY A 152 4.23 -7.84 -1.39
CA GLY A 152 4.70 -7.04 -2.51
C GLY A 152 6.20 -6.74 -2.49
N LEU A 153 6.58 -5.54 -2.93
CA LEU A 153 7.95 -5.07 -3.07
C LEU A 153 8.23 -3.88 -2.14
N PRO A 154 9.46 -3.68 -1.66
CA PRO A 154 9.80 -2.55 -0.80
C PRO A 154 9.64 -1.22 -1.54
N VAL A 155 9.04 -0.24 -0.87
CA VAL A 155 8.87 1.11 -1.39
C VAL A 155 10.22 1.70 -1.81
N GLY A 156 10.23 2.37 -2.96
CA GLY A 156 11.41 2.95 -3.58
C GLY A 156 12.09 2.02 -4.59
N SER A 157 11.58 0.79 -4.81
CA SER A 157 12.10 -0.15 -5.81
C SER A 157 11.53 0.05 -7.21
N SER A 158 10.44 0.82 -7.38
CA SER A 158 9.67 0.91 -8.64
C SER A 158 9.34 2.35 -9.04
N GLY A 159 10.28 3.28 -8.80
CA GLY A 159 10.11 4.66 -9.21
C GLY A 159 9.23 5.49 -8.27
N LYS A 160 8.77 6.66 -8.79
CA LYS A 160 8.01 7.67 -8.03
C LYS A 160 6.75 8.07 -8.78
N VAL A 161 5.61 8.09 -8.10
CA VAL A 161 4.29 8.38 -8.69
C VAL A 161 3.54 9.45 -7.89
N LEU A 162 2.65 10.18 -8.56
CA LEU A 162 1.77 11.16 -7.96
C LEU A 162 0.33 10.64 -7.96
N SER A 163 -0.26 10.46 -6.78
CA SER A 163 -1.63 9.96 -6.63
C SER A 163 -2.63 11.09 -6.45
N LEU A 164 -3.67 11.15 -7.29
CA LEU A 164 -4.82 12.01 -7.08
C LEU A 164 -5.57 11.55 -5.82
N PHE A 165 -5.72 12.45 -4.87
CA PHE A 165 -6.19 12.12 -3.52
C PHE A 165 -7.35 13.03 -3.10
N SER A 166 -8.56 12.48 -3.03
CA SER A 166 -9.77 13.19 -2.58
C SER A 166 -10.15 12.88 -1.12
N GLY A 167 -9.54 11.86 -0.51
CA GLY A 167 -9.91 11.36 0.81
C GLY A 167 -11.12 10.41 0.81
N GLY A 168 -11.71 10.11 -0.34
CA GLY A 168 -12.69 9.04 -0.51
C GLY A 168 -12.03 7.66 -0.51
N ILE A 169 -12.82 6.59 -0.37
CA ILE A 169 -12.33 5.21 -0.22
C ILE A 169 -11.33 4.84 -1.32
N ASP A 170 -11.71 5.06 -2.60
CA ASP A 170 -10.92 4.62 -3.75
C ASP A 170 -9.58 5.37 -3.84
N SER A 171 -9.60 6.70 -3.66
CA SER A 171 -8.41 7.54 -3.70
C SER A 171 -7.49 7.36 -2.48
N THR A 172 -7.98 6.80 -1.39
CA THR A 172 -7.20 6.47 -0.19
C THR A 172 -6.48 5.12 -0.35
N VAL A 173 -7.11 4.16 -1.01
CA VAL A 173 -6.54 2.81 -1.18
C VAL A 173 -5.60 2.73 -2.39
N SER A 174 -5.84 3.50 -3.45
CA SER A 174 -5.00 3.47 -4.67
C SER A 174 -3.51 3.76 -4.43
N PRO A 175 -3.09 4.73 -3.60
CA PRO A 175 -1.68 4.91 -3.27
C PRO A 175 -1.07 3.71 -2.55
N VAL A 176 -1.82 3.03 -1.66
CA VAL A 176 -1.35 1.84 -0.95
C VAL A 176 -1.04 0.70 -1.94
N GLU A 177 -1.86 0.50 -2.97
CA GLU A 177 -1.61 -0.50 -4.01
C GLU A 177 -0.32 -0.18 -4.80
N MET A 178 -0.01 1.09 -5.02
CA MET A 178 1.25 1.49 -5.67
C MET A 178 2.45 1.32 -4.74
N MET A 179 2.34 1.72 -3.49
CA MET A 179 3.36 1.47 -2.47
C MET A 179 3.67 -0.02 -2.35
N LYS A 180 2.64 -0.88 -2.38
CA LYS A 180 2.78 -2.34 -2.38
C LYS A 180 3.53 -2.87 -3.61
N ARG A 181 3.48 -2.16 -4.75
CA ARG A 181 4.28 -2.48 -5.94
C ARG A 181 5.66 -1.84 -5.93
N GLY A 182 6.05 -1.22 -4.82
CA GLY A 182 7.37 -0.65 -4.60
C GLY A 182 7.53 0.80 -5.08
N ALA A 183 6.47 1.45 -5.57
CA ALA A 183 6.54 2.86 -5.96
C ALA A 183 6.56 3.77 -4.74
N LYS A 184 7.38 4.81 -4.76
CA LYS A 184 7.21 5.98 -3.89
C LYS A 184 6.00 6.76 -4.36
N THR A 185 5.10 7.11 -3.44
CA THR A 185 3.78 7.65 -3.79
C THR A 185 3.50 8.91 -3.02
N ASP A 186 3.64 10.06 -3.67
CA ASP A 186 3.18 11.34 -3.12
C ASP A 186 1.72 11.60 -3.50
N LEU A 187 1.05 12.49 -2.76
CA LEU A 187 -0.38 12.77 -2.90
C LEU A 187 -0.61 14.16 -3.47
N LEU A 188 -1.62 14.31 -4.36
CA LEU A 188 -2.14 15.59 -4.84
C LEU A 188 -3.61 15.73 -4.43
N HIS A 189 -3.89 16.72 -3.61
CA HIS A 189 -5.23 17.07 -3.15
C HIS A 189 -5.60 18.49 -3.58
N VAL A 190 -6.77 18.62 -4.21
CA VAL A 190 -7.39 19.92 -4.52
C VAL A 190 -8.41 20.22 -3.44
N TYR A 191 -8.21 21.32 -2.70
CA TYR A 191 -9.06 21.70 -1.57
C TYR A 191 -10.02 22.83 -1.94
N ALA A 192 -11.28 22.73 -1.48
CA ALA A 192 -12.34 23.71 -1.69
C ALA A 192 -12.45 24.74 -0.56
N LEU A 193 -11.66 24.61 0.49
CA LEU A 193 -11.68 25.45 1.69
C LEU A 193 -10.82 26.71 1.49
N ASN A 194 -11.03 27.71 2.34
CA ASN A 194 -10.35 29.02 2.25
C ASN A 194 -8.83 28.96 2.54
N SER A 195 -8.33 27.87 3.10
CA SER A 195 -6.92 27.69 3.41
C SER A 195 -6.52 26.21 3.36
N PRO A 196 -5.31 25.87 2.87
CA PRO A 196 -4.78 24.52 2.92
C PRO A 196 -4.65 23.95 4.34
N ASP A 197 -4.53 24.82 5.34
CA ASP A 197 -4.38 24.41 6.74
C ASP A 197 -5.64 23.74 7.30
N TYR A 198 -6.82 24.08 6.79
CA TYR A 198 -8.06 23.38 7.15
C TYR A 198 -8.05 21.94 6.62
N ALA A 199 -7.61 21.70 5.38
CA ALA A 199 -7.48 20.36 4.85
C ALA A 199 -6.50 19.50 5.67
N LEU A 200 -5.42 20.08 6.20
CA LEU A 200 -4.44 19.38 7.03
C LEU A 200 -4.93 19.04 8.44
N LYS A 201 -5.88 19.79 8.97
CA LYS A 201 -6.48 19.58 10.30
C LYS A 201 -7.71 18.67 10.26
N ASP A 202 -8.14 18.25 9.09
CA ASP A 202 -9.32 17.45 8.84
C ASP A 202 -8.94 16.07 8.30
N LYS A 203 -9.91 15.30 7.91
CA LYS A 203 -9.86 13.96 7.29
C LYS A 203 -8.67 13.75 6.34
N ILE A 204 -8.39 14.74 5.47
CA ILE A 204 -7.28 14.67 4.50
C ILE A 204 -5.93 14.54 5.20
N GLY A 205 -5.68 15.35 6.22
CA GLY A 205 -4.45 15.29 7.01
C GLY A 205 -4.30 13.99 7.78
N ASP A 206 -5.38 13.48 8.36
CA ASP A 206 -5.35 12.24 9.14
C ASP A 206 -5.09 11.01 8.26
N ILE A 207 -5.73 10.94 7.09
CA ILE A 207 -5.46 9.87 6.12
C ILE A 207 -4.03 9.97 5.60
N ALA A 208 -3.57 11.18 5.26
CA ALA A 208 -2.22 11.37 4.73
C ALA A 208 -1.13 11.01 5.78
N LYS A 209 -1.32 11.37 7.06
CA LYS A 209 -0.46 10.92 8.17
C LYS A 209 -0.45 9.39 8.30
N LYS A 210 -1.60 8.76 8.17
CA LYS A 210 -1.65 7.29 8.21
C LYS A 210 -0.97 6.66 6.99
N LEU A 211 -1.09 7.23 5.79
CA LEU A 211 -0.34 6.80 4.61
C LEU A 211 1.17 6.97 4.80
N SER A 212 1.62 8.04 5.48
CA SER A 212 3.03 8.26 5.79
C SER A 212 3.61 7.21 6.75
N SER A 213 2.78 6.52 7.53
CA SER A 213 3.24 5.36 8.32
C SER A 213 3.57 4.13 7.45
N ILE A 214 3.03 4.05 6.23
CA ILE A 214 3.37 3.00 5.26
C ILE A 214 4.66 3.37 4.52
N GLU A 215 4.76 4.62 4.08
CA GLU A 215 5.91 5.18 3.35
C GLU A 215 6.43 6.44 4.06
N SER A 216 7.59 6.37 4.68
CA SER A 216 8.21 7.51 5.36
C SER A 216 8.63 8.60 4.37
N GLY A 217 8.31 9.85 4.71
CA GLY A 217 8.68 11.02 3.91
C GLY A 217 7.78 11.26 2.69
N LEU A 218 6.53 10.82 2.77
CA LEU A 218 5.46 11.11 1.83
C LEU A 218 5.19 12.62 1.78
N ASN A 219 5.04 13.18 0.57
CA ASN A 219 4.63 14.56 0.39
C ASN A 219 3.13 14.64 0.05
N LEU A 220 2.45 15.60 0.68
CA LEU A 220 1.10 15.99 0.33
C LEU A 220 1.14 17.35 -0.37
N HIS A 221 0.77 17.36 -1.64
CA HIS A 221 0.62 18.55 -2.46
C HIS A 221 -0.82 19.06 -2.36
N LEU A 222 -0.99 20.31 -1.98
CA LEU A 222 -2.27 20.99 -1.81
C LEU A 222 -2.41 22.09 -2.83
N VAL A 223 -3.52 22.09 -3.59
CA VAL A 223 -3.82 23.06 -4.64
C VAL A 223 -5.22 23.62 -4.41
N PRO A 224 -5.44 24.94 -4.55
CA PRO A 224 -6.78 25.52 -4.37
C PRO A 224 -7.72 25.19 -5.54
N PHE A 225 -9.01 24.99 -5.23
CA PHE A 225 -10.07 24.71 -6.21
C PHE A 225 -10.59 25.97 -6.92
N HIS A 226 -10.40 27.15 -6.34
CA HIS A 226 -11.10 28.36 -6.78
C HIS A 226 -10.82 28.77 -8.23
N TYR A 227 -9.58 28.60 -8.73
CA TYR A 227 -9.26 28.91 -10.14
C TYR A 227 -10.08 28.07 -11.10
N PHE A 228 -10.22 26.77 -10.83
CA PHE A 228 -11.08 25.91 -11.61
C PHE A 228 -12.56 26.33 -11.50
N SER A 229 -13.05 26.56 -10.27
CA SER A 229 -14.46 26.87 -10.05
C SER A 229 -14.92 28.15 -10.75
N VAL A 230 -14.09 29.19 -10.75
CA VAL A 230 -14.38 30.45 -11.48
C VAL A 230 -14.38 30.21 -12.99
N SER A 231 -13.44 29.45 -13.52
CA SER A 231 -13.37 29.15 -14.94
C SER A 231 -14.53 28.25 -15.41
N ALA A 232 -14.98 27.33 -14.56
CA ALA A 232 -16.11 26.45 -14.84
C ALA A 232 -17.46 27.15 -15.01
N LEU A 233 -17.59 28.40 -14.57
CA LEU A 233 -18.77 29.24 -14.82
C LEU A 233 -19.02 29.54 -16.32
N LYS A 234 -18.01 29.34 -17.16
CA LYS A 234 -18.09 29.56 -18.62
C LYS A 234 -18.67 28.39 -19.39
N ILE A 235 -18.86 27.24 -18.77
CA ILE A 235 -19.28 26.00 -19.45
C ILE A 235 -20.61 25.48 -18.90
N ASP A 236 -21.26 24.60 -19.68
CA ASP A 236 -22.49 23.91 -19.24
C ASP A 236 -22.15 23.01 -18.02
N LYS A 237 -22.94 23.16 -16.95
CA LYS A 237 -22.80 22.42 -15.69
C LYS A 237 -22.75 20.90 -15.86
N ARG A 238 -23.36 20.36 -16.92
CA ARG A 238 -23.33 18.91 -17.20
C ARG A 238 -21.91 18.39 -17.46
N TYR A 239 -21.01 19.23 -17.95
CA TYR A 239 -19.64 18.86 -18.27
C TYR A 239 -18.65 19.26 -17.18
N GLU A 240 -19.07 19.97 -16.15
CA GLU A 240 -18.21 20.47 -15.07
C GLU A 240 -17.40 19.35 -14.39
N LEU A 241 -18.05 18.20 -14.09
CA LEU A 241 -17.33 17.05 -13.49
C LEU A 241 -16.29 16.44 -14.44
N VAL A 242 -16.61 16.32 -15.71
CA VAL A 242 -15.67 15.80 -16.72
C VAL A 242 -14.48 16.75 -16.86
N MET A 243 -14.74 18.06 -16.94
CA MET A 243 -13.68 19.08 -17.01
C MET A 243 -12.87 19.17 -15.72
N PHE A 244 -13.48 18.96 -14.55
CA PHE A 244 -12.75 18.87 -13.31
C PHE A 244 -11.78 17.67 -13.28
N LYS A 245 -12.23 16.50 -13.74
CA LYS A 245 -11.37 15.32 -13.90
C LYS A 245 -10.25 15.57 -14.91
N ARG A 246 -10.55 16.26 -16.01
CA ARG A 246 -9.55 16.68 -17.00
C ARG A 246 -8.52 17.65 -16.40
N PHE A 247 -8.97 18.66 -15.66
CA PHE A 247 -8.13 19.58 -14.91
C PHE A 247 -7.19 18.83 -13.95
N LEU A 248 -7.72 17.89 -13.18
CA LEU A 248 -6.92 17.10 -12.22
C LEU A 248 -5.79 16.31 -12.91
N LEU A 249 -6.07 15.69 -14.07
CA LEU A 249 -5.05 14.93 -14.79
C LEU A 249 -3.97 15.85 -15.38
N LYS A 250 -4.36 16.95 -16.03
CA LYS A 250 -3.41 17.93 -16.58
C LYS A 250 -2.59 18.63 -15.49
N LEU A 251 -3.22 19.00 -14.38
CA LEU A 251 -2.53 19.54 -13.21
C LEU A 251 -1.51 18.55 -12.64
N ALA A 252 -1.91 17.29 -12.49
CA ALA A 252 -1.01 16.23 -12.01
C ALA A 252 0.14 15.98 -12.97
N GLU A 253 -0.11 16.04 -14.28
CA GLU A 253 0.95 15.93 -15.32
C GLU A 253 1.96 17.07 -15.20
N LYS A 254 1.50 18.33 -15.12
CA LYS A 254 2.35 19.51 -14.94
C LYS A 254 3.25 19.38 -13.71
N ILE A 255 2.65 19.05 -12.56
CA ILE A 255 3.37 18.83 -11.30
C ILE A 255 4.33 17.64 -11.42
N SER A 256 3.93 16.58 -12.13
CA SER A 256 4.75 15.38 -12.31
C SER A 256 6.01 15.69 -13.11
N ILE A 257 5.91 16.44 -14.20
CA ILE A 257 7.05 16.88 -15.01
C ILE A 257 7.99 17.73 -14.17
N GLU A 258 7.47 18.72 -13.44
CA GLU A 258 8.27 19.63 -12.61
C GLU A 258 8.98 18.94 -11.44
N LYS A 259 8.35 17.94 -10.83
CA LYS A 259 8.87 17.26 -9.63
C LYS A 259 9.43 15.84 -9.89
N GLY A 260 9.47 15.41 -11.15
CA GLY A 260 10.06 14.14 -11.57
C GLY A 260 9.26 12.92 -11.17
N TYR A 261 7.92 12.99 -11.13
CA TYR A 261 7.06 11.81 -11.04
C TYR A 261 6.97 11.12 -12.41
N GLN A 262 6.96 9.79 -12.38
CA GLN A 262 7.02 8.96 -13.59
C GLN A 262 5.63 8.45 -14.02
N ALA A 263 4.61 8.60 -13.18
CA ALA A 263 3.23 8.26 -13.49
C ALA A 263 2.26 9.00 -12.56
N ILE A 264 1.01 9.14 -13.01
CA ILE A 264 -0.14 9.59 -12.21
C ILE A 264 -0.92 8.35 -11.76
N VAL A 265 -1.49 8.40 -10.56
CA VAL A 265 -2.36 7.34 -10.02
C VAL A 265 -3.74 7.92 -9.75
N THR A 266 -4.78 7.22 -10.18
CA THR A 266 -6.18 7.58 -9.89
C THR A 266 -6.90 6.42 -9.22
N GLY A 267 -7.93 6.72 -8.43
CA GLY A 267 -8.82 5.71 -7.83
C GLY A 267 -9.98 5.29 -8.75
N ASP A 268 -9.90 5.52 -10.06
CA ASP A 268 -11.01 5.24 -10.97
C ASP A 268 -11.28 3.72 -11.09
N ALA A 269 -12.59 3.37 -11.02
CA ALA A 269 -13.14 2.05 -11.31
C ALA A 269 -14.15 2.16 -12.45
N LEU A 270 -14.07 1.29 -13.46
CA LEU A 270 -14.86 1.39 -14.66
C LEU A 270 -16.37 1.34 -14.34
N SER A 271 -17.13 2.31 -14.87
CA SER A 271 -18.58 2.40 -14.73
C SER A 271 -19.11 2.54 -13.29
N GLN A 272 -18.25 2.83 -12.31
CA GLN A 272 -18.70 3.01 -10.92
C GLN A 272 -19.52 4.31 -10.74
N VAL A 273 -19.12 5.39 -11.42
CA VAL A 273 -19.83 6.68 -11.44
C VAL A 273 -19.82 7.29 -12.84
N ALA A 274 -20.65 8.30 -13.10
CA ALA A 274 -20.83 8.92 -14.40
C ALA A 274 -19.52 9.41 -15.09
N SER A 275 -18.54 9.86 -14.32
CA SER A 275 -17.23 10.28 -14.85
C SER A 275 -16.29 9.13 -15.22
N GLN A 276 -16.65 7.89 -14.89
CA GLN A 276 -15.81 6.70 -15.07
C GLN A 276 -16.32 5.75 -16.16
N THR A 277 -17.09 6.25 -17.11
CA THR A 277 -17.42 5.52 -18.35
C THR A 277 -16.19 5.47 -19.27
N ILE A 278 -16.14 4.50 -20.18
CA ILE A 278 -15.04 4.40 -21.16
C ILE A 278 -14.90 5.69 -21.96
N GLU A 279 -16.01 6.27 -22.40
CA GLU A 279 -16.03 7.52 -23.15
C GLU A 279 -15.43 8.68 -22.35
N ASN A 280 -15.83 8.83 -21.08
CA ASN A 280 -15.32 9.89 -20.23
C ASN A 280 -13.85 9.66 -19.86
N ILE A 281 -13.45 8.42 -19.52
CA ILE A 281 -12.05 8.09 -19.24
C ILE A 281 -11.18 8.40 -20.47
N ASN A 282 -11.63 8.07 -21.68
CA ASN A 282 -10.93 8.41 -22.90
C ASN A 282 -10.86 9.93 -23.12
N ALA A 283 -12.00 10.63 -22.96
CA ALA A 283 -12.08 12.07 -23.16
C ALA A 283 -11.26 12.89 -22.14
N ILE A 284 -11.06 12.41 -20.92
CA ILE A 284 -10.23 13.10 -19.93
C ILE A 284 -8.74 12.75 -20.02
N SER A 285 -8.38 11.63 -20.66
CA SER A 285 -7.01 11.11 -20.67
C SER A 285 -6.23 11.42 -21.94
N PHE A 286 -6.87 11.93 -22.99
CA PHE A 286 -6.15 12.20 -24.24
C PHE A 286 -5.05 13.25 -24.05
N GLY A 287 -3.93 13.08 -24.77
CA GLY A 287 -2.80 14.01 -24.73
C GLY A 287 -2.07 14.10 -23.37
N ILE A 288 -2.33 13.19 -22.44
CA ILE A 288 -1.51 13.01 -21.23
C ILE A 288 -0.32 12.13 -21.65
N GLU A 289 0.90 12.64 -21.51
CA GLU A 289 2.12 12.00 -22.01
C GLU A 289 2.69 10.98 -21.00
N ILE A 290 2.45 11.17 -19.72
CA ILE A 290 2.92 10.25 -18.69
C ILE A 290 1.88 9.15 -18.39
N PRO A 291 2.30 7.92 -18.00
CA PRO A 291 1.37 6.84 -17.68
C PRO A 291 0.37 7.21 -16.60
N VAL A 292 -0.89 6.83 -16.79
CA VAL A 292 -1.96 6.96 -15.78
C VAL A 292 -2.33 5.57 -15.28
N PHE A 293 -1.95 5.25 -14.04
CA PHE A 293 -2.27 3.98 -13.40
C PHE A 293 -3.64 4.05 -12.73
N ARG A 294 -4.46 3.04 -12.98
CA ARG A 294 -5.79 2.88 -12.40
C ARG A 294 -5.90 1.52 -11.71
N PRO A 295 -5.40 1.39 -10.46
CA PRO A 295 -5.31 0.09 -9.78
C PRO A 295 -6.65 -0.64 -9.63
N PHE A 296 -7.76 0.10 -9.69
CA PHE A 296 -9.11 -0.40 -9.46
C PHE A 296 -9.99 -0.45 -10.69
N ILE A 297 -9.43 -0.29 -11.89
CA ILE A 297 -10.24 -0.19 -13.11
C ILE A 297 -11.21 -1.37 -13.32
N GLY A 298 -10.84 -2.57 -12.89
CA GLY A 298 -11.65 -3.79 -12.98
C GLY A 298 -12.28 -4.24 -11.66
N TYR A 299 -12.23 -3.44 -10.60
CA TYR A 299 -12.76 -3.80 -9.29
C TYR A 299 -14.18 -3.29 -9.10
N ASN A 300 -15.02 -4.05 -8.40
CA ASN A 300 -16.28 -3.54 -7.89
C ASN A 300 -16.09 -2.80 -6.55
N LYS A 301 -17.12 -2.05 -6.13
CA LYS A 301 -17.04 -1.22 -4.92
C LYS A 301 -16.79 -2.03 -3.64
N GLY A 302 -17.37 -3.24 -3.55
CA GLY A 302 -17.18 -4.13 -2.39
C GLY A 302 -15.72 -4.54 -2.21
N GLU A 303 -15.04 -4.94 -3.28
CA GLU A 303 -13.64 -5.32 -3.25
C GLU A 303 -12.71 -4.17 -2.80
N ILE A 304 -13.03 -2.94 -3.20
CA ILE A 304 -12.25 -1.76 -2.77
C ILE A 304 -12.52 -1.44 -1.29
N ILE A 305 -13.76 -1.60 -0.83
CA ILE A 305 -14.12 -1.46 0.59
C ILE A 305 -13.41 -2.50 1.45
N GLU A 306 -13.37 -3.76 1.04
CA GLU A 306 -12.62 -4.81 1.73
C GLU A 306 -11.14 -4.47 1.89
N LYS A 307 -10.51 -3.94 0.83
CA LYS A 307 -9.13 -3.43 0.91
C LYS A 307 -9.00 -2.26 1.86
N SER A 308 -9.94 -1.32 1.86
CA SER A 308 -9.95 -0.17 2.77
C SER A 308 -10.06 -0.60 4.23
N ILE A 309 -10.90 -1.58 4.53
CA ILE A 309 -11.03 -2.20 5.86
C ILE A 309 -9.73 -2.90 6.24
N LYS A 310 -9.20 -3.74 5.35
CA LYS A 310 -7.95 -4.49 5.57
C LYS A 310 -6.76 -3.58 5.87
N TYR A 311 -6.66 -2.42 5.22
CA TYR A 311 -5.60 -1.45 5.45
C TYR A 311 -5.92 -0.46 6.58
N GLY A 312 -7.11 -0.59 7.17
CA GLY A 312 -7.57 0.22 8.29
C GLY A 312 -7.92 1.67 7.94
N PHE A 313 -8.23 1.97 6.66
CA PHE A 313 -8.59 3.32 6.21
C PHE A 313 -10.09 3.57 6.14
N TYR A 314 -10.93 2.53 6.21
CA TYR A 314 -12.36 2.65 5.96
C TYR A 314 -13.04 3.73 6.79
N ASN A 315 -12.89 3.68 8.11
CA ASN A 315 -13.54 4.64 9.02
C ASN A 315 -13.12 6.09 8.77
N LEU A 316 -11.86 6.34 8.43
CA LEU A 316 -11.39 7.68 8.05
C LEU A 316 -11.96 8.09 6.69
N SER A 317 -12.02 7.17 5.73
CA SER A 317 -12.47 7.47 4.36
C SER A 317 -13.96 7.78 4.23
N ILE A 318 -14.80 7.33 5.17
CA ILE A 318 -16.25 7.60 5.19
C ILE A 318 -16.64 8.83 6.01
N MET A 319 -15.70 9.47 6.72
CA MET A 319 -15.98 10.72 7.44
C MET A 319 -16.44 11.81 6.48
N ASP A 320 -17.31 12.70 6.95
CA ASP A 320 -17.78 13.83 6.17
C ASP A 320 -16.63 14.78 5.79
N TYR A 321 -16.59 15.16 4.53
CA TYR A 321 -15.63 16.12 4.00
C TYR A 321 -16.22 16.79 2.74
N LYS A 322 -16.08 18.12 2.63
CA LYS A 322 -16.48 18.83 1.42
C LYS A 322 -15.45 18.61 0.31
N ASP A 323 -15.55 17.46 -0.35
CA ASP A 323 -14.75 17.15 -1.54
C ASP A 323 -15.21 18.00 -2.74
N CYS A 324 -14.26 18.48 -3.54
CA CYS A 324 -14.53 19.25 -4.74
C CYS A 324 -15.46 18.51 -5.70
N CYS A 325 -15.35 17.17 -5.82
CA CYS A 325 -16.25 16.36 -6.65
C CYS A 325 -17.71 16.43 -6.20
N SER A 326 -17.99 16.64 -4.91
CA SER A 326 -19.35 16.77 -4.38
C SER A 326 -19.97 18.15 -4.63
N ILE A 327 -19.14 19.17 -4.90
CA ILE A 327 -19.57 20.53 -5.21
C ILE A 327 -19.94 20.66 -6.67
N VAL A 328 -19.28 19.89 -7.54
CA VAL A 328 -19.45 19.86 -8.98
C VAL A 328 -20.74 19.11 -9.36
N SER A 329 -21.38 19.49 -10.42
CA SER A 329 -22.69 19.09 -10.98
C SER A 329 -23.35 17.80 -10.45
N LYS A 330 -24.65 17.90 -10.13
CA LYS A 330 -25.49 16.77 -9.69
C LYS A 330 -25.88 15.78 -10.82
N ASN A 331 -25.84 16.21 -12.10
CA ASN A 331 -26.25 15.41 -13.28
C ASN A 331 -25.15 15.46 -14.36
N PRO A 332 -23.99 14.83 -14.15
CA PRO A 332 -22.88 14.91 -15.07
C PRO A 332 -23.11 14.12 -16.34
N ALA A 333 -22.54 14.59 -17.47
CA ALA A 333 -22.52 13.89 -18.73
C ALA A 333 -21.79 12.54 -18.61
N THR A 334 -22.38 11.48 -19.21
CA THR A 334 -21.83 10.12 -19.17
C THR A 334 -21.09 9.73 -20.45
N LYS A 335 -21.26 10.50 -21.53
CA LYS A 335 -20.71 10.22 -22.88
C LYS A 335 -20.11 11.50 -23.48
N SER A 336 -18.98 11.94 -22.97
CA SER A 336 -18.28 13.11 -23.50
C SER A 336 -17.38 12.71 -24.66
N LYS A 337 -17.47 13.46 -25.78
CA LYS A 337 -16.57 13.30 -26.92
C LYS A 337 -15.29 14.09 -26.68
N ARG A 338 -14.15 13.59 -27.17
CA ARG A 338 -12.85 14.25 -27.09
C ARG A 338 -12.91 15.67 -27.66
N SER A 339 -13.45 15.86 -28.86
CA SER A 339 -13.55 17.17 -29.52
C SER A 339 -14.33 18.20 -28.70
N LEU A 340 -15.33 17.75 -27.92
CA LEU A 340 -16.04 18.65 -27.03
C LEU A 340 -15.17 19.05 -25.83
N VAL A 341 -14.45 18.09 -25.23
CA VAL A 341 -13.55 18.39 -24.11
C VAL A 341 -12.44 19.36 -24.56
N GLU A 342 -11.85 19.17 -25.73
CA GLU A 342 -10.88 20.10 -26.33
C GLU A 342 -11.46 21.52 -26.45
N LYS A 343 -12.67 21.67 -26.99
CA LYS A 343 -13.33 22.98 -27.05
C LYS A 343 -13.56 23.60 -25.68
N LEU A 344 -14.02 22.79 -24.71
CA LEU A 344 -14.26 23.28 -23.34
C LEU A 344 -12.94 23.67 -22.62
N GLU A 345 -11.82 23.03 -22.94
CA GLU A 345 -10.50 23.47 -22.48
C GLU A 345 -10.15 24.89 -22.95
N GLU A 346 -10.43 25.17 -24.22
CA GLU A 346 -10.23 26.52 -24.81
C GLU A 346 -11.17 27.55 -24.15
N ASP A 347 -12.48 27.25 -24.07
CA ASP A 347 -13.50 28.13 -23.46
C ASP A 347 -13.14 28.50 -22.00
N MET A 348 -12.59 27.54 -21.24
CA MET A 348 -12.15 27.72 -19.86
C MET A 348 -10.79 28.38 -19.77
N ASN A 349 -9.98 28.40 -20.81
CA ASN A 349 -8.55 28.70 -20.77
C ASN A 349 -7.83 27.82 -19.71
N LEU A 350 -8.03 26.51 -19.84
CA LEU A 350 -7.65 25.51 -18.83
C LEU A 350 -6.14 25.55 -18.52
N GLU A 351 -5.31 25.84 -19.51
CA GLU A 351 -3.84 25.94 -19.32
C GLU A 351 -3.48 27.04 -18.32
N LYS A 352 -4.07 28.24 -18.49
CA LYS A 352 -3.88 29.34 -17.54
C LYS A 352 -4.38 28.99 -16.14
N VAL A 353 -5.54 28.28 -16.07
CA VAL A 353 -6.07 27.83 -14.77
C VAL A 353 -5.10 26.91 -14.06
N ILE A 354 -4.45 26.00 -14.79
CA ILE A 354 -3.43 25.08 -14.25
C ILE A 354 -2.19 25.87 -13.78
N GLU A 355 -1.69 26.81 -14.61
CA GLU A 355 -0.55 27.65 -14.24
C GLU A 355 -0.78 28.42 -12.95
N GLU A 356 -1.93 29.09 -12.82
CA GLU A 356 -2.28 29.83 -11.61
C GLU A 356 -2.44 28.88 -10.40
N SER A 357 -3.02 27.73 -10.59
CA SER A 357 -3.16 26.72 -9.56
C SER A 357 -1.79 26.18 -9.06
N VAL A 358 -0.83 25.98 -9.96
CA VAL A 358 0.54 25.53 -9.61
C VAL A 358 1.31 26.60 -8.84
N LYS A 359 1.12 27.90 -9.14
CA LYS A 359 1.75 28.99 -8.39
C LYS A 359 1.38 28.97 -6.89
N GLU A 360 0.18 28.51 -6.55
CA GLU A 360 -0.27 28.40 -5.16
C GLU A 360 -0.09 27.00 -4.55
N LEU A 361 0.65 26.12 -5.23
CA LEU A 361 0.94 24.78 -4.73
C LEU A 361 1.67 24.83 -3.38
N LYS A 362 1.06 24.31 -2.33
CA LYS A 362 1.70 24.07 -1.03
C LYS A 362 2.08 22.61 -0.89
N THR A 363 3.34 22.33 -0.58
CA THR A 363 3.82 20.97 -0.30
C THR A 363 4.07 20.81 1.19
N VAL A 364 3.48 19.78 1.78
CA VAL A 364 3.67 19.40 3.18
C VAL A 364 4.34 18.03 3.21
N LYS A 365 5.46 17.93 3.91
CA LYS A 365 6.14 16.65 4.15
C LYS A 365 5.60 16.02 5.43
N LEU A 366 5.24 14.74 5.36
CA LEU A 366 4.64 13.95 6.44
C LEU A 366 5.63 12.91 6.96
#